data_6c03bb28a6acd6472768a05f3b1c8d52
#
_entry.id   6c03bb28a6acd6472768a05f3b1c8d52
#
_cell.length_a   1.000
_cell.length_b   1.000
_cell.length_c   1.000
_cell.angle_alpha   90.00
_cell.angle_beta   90.00
_cell.angle_gamma   90.00
#
_symmetry.space_group_name_H-M   'P 1'
#
loop_
_entity.id
_entity.type
_entity.pdbx_description
1 polymer ?
#
loop_
_entity_poly.entity_id
_entity_poly.type
_entity_poly.pdbx_seq_one_letter_code
_entity_poly.pdbx_strand_id
1 'polypeptide(L)'
;GFEPAETPVIEYEEFVKGNNETDEAVSDIFRLEDKGKRKLALRYELTFPLKRIMQNKKLPYKRYQIGPVFRDEPVQGNRARQFIACDEDIIGSTIKDEAEILSVIKNILDKLKIEFTIYINNRKLLNEILNKSKVKENERNNVIRELDKLNKIPENEIKRNLKKYKAENIVDVLKSKESFFEQFSSYKEIKELKDYCKYYGIEVRFLPTLARGLSYYNLNVFELKTKAIKETXXXXMFNGIQATGFGTGLERLEILSNLKNGKEKYLVISLGKDKEVIQLAEKIRKKGKVVSIYYGKPSKALDYANAYNFNKVIFVGEKEIKSKK
;
A
#
# COMPACT_ATOMS: atom_id res chain seq x y z
N GLY A 1 -9.02 -13.99 6.13
CA GLY A 1 -8.20 -15.16 6.39
C GLY A 1 -6.71 -14.86 6.51
N PHE A 2 -6.36 -13.55 6.61
CA PHE A 2 -4.97 -13.12 6.80
C PHE A 2 -4.71 -12.93 8.29
N GLU A 3 -3.53 -13.38 8.77
CA GLU A 3 -3.13 -13.23 10.16
C GLU A 3 -2.35 -11.92 10.37
N PRO A 4 -2.57 -11.22 11.49
CA PRO A 4 -1.74 -10.06 11.79
C PRO A 4 -0.30 -10.48 12.09
N ALA A 5 0.66 -9.71 11.61
CA ALA A 5 2.08 -9.94 11.85
C ALA A 5 2.73 -8.67 12.37
N GLU A 6 3.58 -8.81 13.38
CA GLU A 6 4.36 -7.70 13.92
C GLU A 6 5.84 -8.03 13.79
N THR A 7 6.62 -7.05 13.37
CA THR A 7 8.07 -7.19 13.22
C THR A 7 8.76 -5.99 13.89
N PRO A 8 10.01 -6.14 14.29
CA PRO A 8 10.72 -5.02 14.95
C PRO A 8 10.90 -3.81 14.04
N VAL A 9 10.83 -2.63 14.63
CA VAL A 9 11.11 -1.35 13.96
C VAL A 9 12.62 -1.18 13.74
N ILE A 10 13.41 -1.58 14.75
CA ILE A 10 14.88 -1.51 14.73
C ILE A 10 15.42 -2.89 14.39
N GLU A 11 16.27 -2.95 13.39
CA GLU A 11 16.85 -4.20 12.89
C GLU A 11 18.37 -4.02 12.74
N TYR A 12 19.10 -5.13 12.62
CA TYR A 12 20.51 -5.06 12.23
C TYR A 12 20.62 -4.50 10.82
N GLU A 13 21.53 -3.57 10.61
CA GLU A 13 21.76 -2.94 9.30
C GLU A 13 21.99 -3.98 8.20
N GLU A 14 22.78 -4.99 8.49
CA GLU A 14 23.08 -6.09 7.58
C GLU A 14 21.82 -6.85 7.13
N PHE A 15 20.89 -7.07 8.06
CA PHE A 15 19.62 -7.75 7.77
C PHE A 15 18.72 -6.90 6.89
N VAL A 16 18.68 -5.57 7.15
CA VAL A 16 17.86 -4.63 6.36
C VAL A 16 18.39 -4.52 4.93
N LYS A 17 19.72 -4.43 4.76
CA LYS A 17 20.35 -4.37 3.44
C LYS A 17 20.12 -5.65 2.65
N GLY A 18 20.24 -6.80 3.31
CA GLY A 18 20.10 -8.09 2.66
C GLY A 18 21.03 -8.25 1.47
N ASN A 19 20.53 -8.88 0.40
CA ASN A 19 21.27 -9.05 -0.85
C ASN A 19 20.96 -7.94 -1.88
N ASN A 20 20.32 -6.85 -1.44
CA ASN A 20 19.80 -5.79 -2.32
C ASN A 20 20.64 -4.51 -2.28
N GLU A 21 21.96 -4.64 -2.17
CA GLU A 21 22.90 -3.51 -2.06
C GLU A 21 22.79 -2.50 -3.22
N THR A 22 22.26 -2.94 -4.35
CA THR A 22 22.10 -2.11 -5.55
C THR A 22 20.75 -1.40 -5.64
N ASP A 23 19.81 -1.70 -4.76
CA ASP A 23 18.49 -1.06 -4.79
C ASP A 23 18.58 0.36 -4.23
N GLU A 24 17.91 1.28 -4.89
CA GLU A 24 17.85 2.71 -4.48
C GLU A 24 17.36 2.84 -3.02
N ALA A 25 16.44 1.98 -2.61
CA ALA A 25 15.88 2.00 -1.26
C ALA A 25 16.93 1.78 -0.16
N VAL A 26 18.03 1.10 -0.47
CA VAL A 26 19.11 0.84 0.50
C VAL A 26 19.87 2.13 0.83
N SER A 27 19.93 3.10 -0.09
CA SER A 27 20.58 4.39 0.16
C SER A 27 19.78 5.25 1.15
N ASP A 28 18.48 4.99 1.29
CA ASP A 28 17.56 5.78 2.10
C ASP A 28 17.28 5.15 3.47
N ILE A 29 18.13 4.27 3.94
CA ILE A 29 18.01 3.62 5.25
C ILE A 29 18.52 4.54 6.35
N PHE A 30 17.70 4.79 7.37
CA PHE A 30 18.17 5.45 8.60
C PHE A 30 19.05 4.51 9.40
N ARG A 31 20.29 4.89 9.63
CA ARG A 31 21.29 4.11 10.35
C ARG A 31 21.39 4.56 11.80
N LEU A 32 21.57 3.59 12.70
CA LEU A 32 21.66 3.80 14.15
C LEU A 32 22.85 3.02 14.68
N GLU A 33 23.25 3.35 15.89
CA GLU A 33 24.26 2.60 16.64
C GLU A 33 23.75 2.44 18.08
N ASP A 34 23.83 1.22 18.62
CA ASP A 34 23.45 1.00 20.01
C ASP A 34 24.63 1.21 20.96
N LYS A 35 24.40 1.05 22.26
CA LYS A 35 25.46 1.22 23.29
C LYS A 35 26.61 0.24 23.12
N GLY A 36 26.35 -0.91 22.50
CA GLY A 36 27.36 -1.93 22.21
C GLY A 36 28.07 -1.73 20.88
N LYS A 37 27.89 -0.58 20.23
CA LYS A 37 28.53 -0.22 18.95
C LYS A 37 28.07 -1.11 17.77
N ARG A 38 26.91 -1.77 17.89
CA ARG A 38 26.35 -2.56 16.81
C ARG A 38 25.64 -1.65 15.80
N LYS A 39 25.82 -1.95 14.51
CA LYS A 39 25.21 -1.20 13.41
C LYS A 39 23.78 -1.65 13.24
N LEU A 40 22.84 -0.73 13.44
CA LEU A 40 21.41 -0.96 13.37
C LEU A 40 20.81 -0.05 12.30
N ALA A 41 19.55 -0.29 11.97
CA ALA A 41 18.79 0.52 11.01
C ALA A 41 17.32 0.50 11.36
N LEU A 42 16.60 1.55 10.97
CA LEU A 42 15.14 1.55 11.00
C LEU A 42 14.63 0.83 9.74
N ARG A 43 13.58 0.04 9.89
CA ARG A 43 12.98 -0.65 8.76
C ARG A 43 12.41 0.36 7.76
N TYR A 44 12.65 0.15 6.47
CA TYR A 44 12.16 1.02 5.39
C TYR A 44 10.94 0.44 4.67
N GLU A 45 10.59 -0.81 4.97
CA GLU A 45 9.42 -1.54 4.44
C GLU A 45 9.03 -2.66 5.41
N LEU A 46 7.93 -3.36 5.12
CA LEU A 46 7.42 -4.43 5.98
C LEU A 46 7.61 -5.83 5.38
N THR A 47 8.21 -5.94 4.19
CA THR A 47 8.35 -7.21 3.48
C THR A 47 9.61 -7.98 3.87
N PHE A 48 10.79 -7.34 3.93
CA PHE A 48 12.03 -8.06 4.24
C PHE A 48 11.98 -8.78 5.60
N PRO A 49 11.33 -8.24 6.66
CA PRO A 49 11.28 -8.96 7.94
C PRO A 49 10.54 -10.30 7.88
N LEU A 50 9.72 -10.52 6.85
CA LEU A 50 9.02 -11.80 6.66
C LEU A 50 9.99 -12.96 6.49
N LYS A 51 11.20 -12.71 6.02
CA LYS A 51 12.24 -13.73 5.86
C LYS A 51 12.50 -14.50 7.17
N ARG A 52 12.37 -13.80 8.28
CA ARG A 52 12.55 -14.39 9.61
C ARG A 52 11.30 -15.14 10.08
N ILE A 53 10.14 -14.51 9.94
CA ILE A 53 8.86 -15.05 10.42
C ILE A 53 8.49 -16.34 9.67
N MET A 54 8.66 -16.34 8.35
CA MET A 54 8.15 -17.41 7.49
C MET A 54 8.85 -18.76 7.68
N GLN A 55 10.06 -18.76 8.26
CA GLN A 55 10.87 -19.97 8.42
C GLN A 55 10.14 -21.10 9.15
N ASN A 56 9.24 -20.75 10.07
CA ASN A 56 8.51 -21.71 10.89
C ASN A 56 7.03 -21.79 10.55
N LYS A 57 6.62 -21.28 9.39
CA LYS A 57 5.20 -21.25 8.98
C LYS A 57 4.91 -22.31 7.94
N LYS A 58 3.73 -22.91 8.03
CA LYS A 58 3.19 -23.79 6.98
C LYS A 58 2.69 -22.92 5.83
N LEU A 59 2.98 -23.34 4.60
CA LEU A 59 2.57 -22.61 3.40
C LEU A 59 1.22 -23.13 2.86
N PRO A 60 0.37 -22.29 2.28
CA PRO A 60 0.60 -20.85 2.10
C PRO A 60 0.42 -20.09 3.42
N TYR A 61 1.32 -19.12 3.67
CA TYR A 61 1.23 -18.23 4.84
C TYR A 61 0.66 -16.89 4.39
N LYS A 62 -0.48 -16.51 4.95
CA LYS A 62 -1.19 -15.27 4.62
C LYS A 62 -1.11 -14.32 5.81
N ARG A 63 -0.51 -13.15 5.60
CA ARG A 63 -0.35 -12.17 6.68
C ARG A 63 -0.72 -10.76 6.23
N TYR A 64 -1.02 -9.90 7.18
CA TYR A 64 -1.04 -8.46 6.97
C TYR A 64 -0.28 -7.78 8.10
N GLN A 65 0.24 -6.59 7.81
CA GLN A 65 0.91 -5.76 8.82
C GLN A 65 0.62 -4.29 8.51
N ILE A 66 0.32 -3.53 9.56
CA ILE A 66 0.13 -2.07 9.47
C ILE A 66 1.08 -1.48 10.49
N GLY A 67 2.03 -0.67 10.04
CA GLY A 67 3.01 -0.11 10.95
C GLY A 67 3.91 0.94 10.31
N PRO A 68 4.66 1.67 11.14
CA PRO A 68 5.52 2.74 10.62
C PRO A 68 6.74 2.17 9.90
N VAL A 69 7.10 2.83 8.80
CA VAL A 69 8.34 2.61 8.06
C VAL A 69 9.05 3.94 7.89
N PHE A 70 10.36 3.90 7.66
CA PHE A 70 11.22 5.06 7.72
C PHE A 70 12.13 5.12 6.50
N ARG A 71 12.20 6.27 5.84
CA ARG A 71 13.06 6.47 4.68
C ARG A 71 13.76 7.82 4.78
N ASP A 72 15.09 7.82 4.69
CA ASP A 72 15.90 9.02 4.76
C ASP A 72 16.00 9.66 3.37
N GLU A 73 14.84 10.07 2.86
CA GLU A 73 14.73 10.74 1.57
C GLU A 73 14.24 12.19 1.77
N PRO A 74 14.52 13.09 0.82
CA PRO A 74 14.05 14.47 0.94
C PRO A 74 12.52 14.55 1.05
N VAL A 75 12.05 15.37 1.99
CA VAL A 75 10.62 15.62 2.16
C VAL A 75 10.14 16.48 1.00
N GLN A 76 9.30 15.93 0.14
CA GLN A 76 8.76 16.61 -1.04
C GLN A 76 7.31 16.17 -1.27
N GLY A 77 6.44 17.14 -1.43
CA GLY A 77 5.05 16.87 -1.73
C GLY A 77 4.39 15.99 -0.66
N ASN A 78 3.97 14.80 -1.05
CA ASN A 78 3.33 13.83 -0.16
C ASN A 78 4.28 12.75 0.39
N ARG A 79 5.60 12.98 0.31
CA ARG A 79 6.62 12.07 0.84
C ARG A 79 7.06 12.51 2.24
N ALA A 80 6.95 11.63 3.20
CA ALA A 80 7.38 11.84 4.57
C ALA A 80 8.47 10.83 4.93
N ARG A 81 9.36 11.21 5.84
CA ARG A 81 10.42 10.31 6.32
C ARG A 81 9.90 9.19 7.18
N GLN A 82 8.70 9.35 7.73
CA GLN A 82 7.98 8.30 8.44
C GLN A 82 6.54 8.28 7.93
N PHE A 83 6.04 7.11 7.59
CA PHE A 83 4.64 6.92 7.20
C PHE A 83 4.18 5.53 7.62
N ILE A 84 2.88 5.31 7.63
CA ILE A 84 2.30 4.02 7.99
C ILE A 84 2.12 3.19 6.74
N ALA A 85 2.84 2.09 6.64
CA ALA A 85 2.66 1.12 5.55
C ALA A 85 1.59 0.10 5.96
N CYS A 86 0.80 -0.30 4.98
CA CYS A 86 -0.23 -1.33 5.09
C CYS A 86 0.09 -2.37 4.04
N ASP A 87 0.56 -3.53 4.48
CA ASP A 87 1.01 -4.59 3.58
C ASP A 87 0.23 -5.87 3.84
N GLU A 88 -0.14 -6.57 2.78
CA GLU A 88 -0.62 -7.94 2.86
C GLU A 88 0.14 -8.82 1.87
N ASP A 89 0.46 -10.04 2.31
CA ASP A 89 1.25 -10.99 1.52
C ASP A 89 0.75 -12.41 1.68
N ILE A 90 0.91 -13.19 0.61
CA ILE A 90 0.72 -14.65 0.61
C ILE A 90 2.05 -15.26 0.19
N ILE A 91 2.69 -15.99 1.09
CA ILE A 91 3.95 -16.69 0.83
C ILE A 91 3.62 -18.15 0.53
N GLY A 92 4.18 -18.71 -0.53
CA GLY A 92 3.77 -20.00 -1.08
C GLY A 92 2.57 -19.84 -2.00
N SER A 93 2.54 -18.75 -2.78
CA SER A 93 1.39 -18.36 -3.60
C SER A 93 1.43 -18.99 -5.00
N THR A 94 0.25 -18.98 -5.61
CA THR A 94 0.00 -19.35 -7.01
C THR A 94 -0.73 -18.19 -7.70
N ILE A 95 -1.01 -18.33 -8.98
CA ILE A 95 -1.81 -17.35 -9.74
C ILE A 95 -3.19 -17.15 -9.10
N LYS A 96 -3.74 -18.20 -8.50
CA LYS A 96 -5.04 -18.14 -7.82
C LYS A 96 -4.98 -17.18 -6.61
N ASP A 97 -3.87 -17.25 -5.89
CA ASP A 97 -3.64 -16.38 -4.72
C ASP A 97 -3.40 -14.93 -5.15
N GLU A 98 -2.84 -14.71 -6.34
CA GLU A 98 -2.70 -13.37 -6.90
C GLU A 98 -4.09 -12.74 -7.10
N ALA A 99 -5.05 -13.51 -7.63
CA ALA A 99 -6.43 -13.03 -7.78
C ALA A 99 -7.08 -12.75 -6.42
N GLU A 100 -6.77 -13.57 -5.40
CA GLU A 100 -7.26 -13.34 -4.05
C GLU A 100 -6.73 -12.02 -3.48
N ILE A 101 -5.43 -11.75 -3.61
CA ILE A 101 -4.83 -10.47 -3.18
C ILE A 101 -5.53 -9.29 -3.88
N LEU A 102 -5.77 -9.40 -5.19
CA LEU A 102 -6.47 -8.34 -5.93
C LEU A 102 -7.90 -8.15 -5.42
N SER A 103 -8.56 -9.22 -4.97
CA SER A 103 -9.90 -9.11 -4.38
C SER A 103 -9.87 -8.41 -3.02
N VAL A 104 -8.84 -8.66 -2.21
CA VAL A 104 -8.66 -7.96 -0.92
C VAL A 104 -8.51 -6.46 -1.17
N ILE A 105 -7.62 -6.10 -2.12
CA ILE A 105 -7.37 -4.70 -2.49
C ILE A 105 -8.67 -4.04 -2.97
N LYS A 106 -9.39 -4.71 -3.88
CA LYS A 106 -10.66 -4.20 -4.40
C LYS A 106 -11.64 -3.92 -3.25
N ASN A 107 -11.78 -4.87 -2.34
CA ASN A 107 -12.70 -4.73 -1.20
C ASN A 107 -12.33 -3.55 -0.30
N ILE A 108 -11.03 -3.35 -0.06
CA ILE A 108 -10.55 -2.22 0.75
C ILE A 108 -10.88 -0.90 0.05
N LEU A 109 -10.52 -0.77 -1.24
CA LEU A 109 -10.70 0.47 -1.98
C LEU A 109 -12.18 0.80 -2.19
N ASP A 110 -13.02 -0.21 -2.44
CA ASP A 110 -14.48 -0.02 -2.55
C ASP A 110 -15.07 0.51 -1.23
N LYS A 111 -14.64 -0.05 -0.10
CA LYS A 111 -15.10 0.44 1.23
C LYS A 111 -14.64 1.86 1.50
N LEU A 112 -13.48 2.24 1.01
CA LEU A 112 -12.94 3.60 1.14
C LEU A 112 -13.51 4.55 0.07
N LYS A 113 -14.34 4.04 -0.84
CA LYS A 113 -14.94 4.78 -1.95
C LYS A 113 -13.89 5.43 -2.86
N ILE A 114 -12.82 4.68 -3.12
CA ILE A 114 -11.72 5.11 -3.99
C ILE A 114 -11.90 4.43 -5.35
N GLU A 115 -12.01 5.23 -6.42
CA GLU A 115 -12.07 4.73 -7.80
C GLU A 115 -10.66 4.37 -8.28
N PHE A 116 -10.54 3.21 -8.92
CA PHE A 116 -9.25 2.69 -9.34
C PHE A 116 -9.38 1.78 -10.57
N THR A 117 -8.25 1.57 -11.23
CA THR A 117 -8.10 0.58 -12.31
C THR A 117 -6.91 -0.31 -11.98
N ILE A 118 -7.05 -1.61 -12.14
CA ILE A 118 -5.98 -2.58 -11.93
C ILE A 118 -5.34 -2.91 -13.27
N TYR A 119 -4.03 -2.67 -13.38
CA TYR A 119 -3.23 -3.05 -14.54
C TYR A 119 -2.34 -4.22 -14.18
N ILE A 120 -2.19 -5.15 -15.11
CA ILE A 120 -1.35 -6.33 -14.92
C ILE A 120 -0.39 -6.49 -16.09
N ASN A 121 0.76 -7.11 -15.83
CA ASN A 121 1.71 -7.54 -16.84
C ASN A 121 2.46 -8.77 -16.27
N ASN A 122 3.42 -9.28 -17.01
CA ASN A 122 4.18 -10.46 -16.61
C ASN A 122 5.65 -10.27 -16.97
N ARG A 123 6.55 -10.49 -16.01
CA ARG A 123 8.00 -10.32 -16.20
C ARG A 123 8.57 -11.31 -17.21
N LYS A 124 8.07 -12.55 -17.21
CA LYS A 124 8.49 -13.56 -18.21
C LYS A 124 8.11 -13.14 -19.61
N LEU A 125 6.90 -12.55 -19.78
CA LEU A 125 6.44 -12.04 -21.07
C LEU A 125 7.37 -10.93 -21.56
N LEU A 126 7.74 -9.99 -20.69
CA LEU A 126 8.70 -8.94 -21.06
C LEU A 126 10.02 -9.56 -21.51
N ASN A 127 10.52 -10.56 -20.81
CA ASN A 127 11.76 -11.25 -21.16
C ASN A 127 11.64 -11.98 -22.52
N GLU A 128 10.49 -12.60 -22.80
CA GLU A 128 10.25 -13.23 -24.11
C GLU A 128 10.27 -12.21 -25.24
N ILE A 129 9.65 -11.03 -25.02
CA ILE A 129 9.64 -9.94 -26.00
C ILE A 129 11.07 -9.46 -26.26
N LEU A 130 11.85 -9.24 -25.18
CA LEU A 130 13.24 -8.80 -25.28
C LEU A 130 14.10 -9.84 -25.98
N ASN A 131 13.86 -11.13 -25.72
CA ASN A 131 14.57 -12.23 -26.40
C ASN A 131 14.28 -12.22 -27.89
N LYS A 132 13.00 -12.12 -28.26
CA LYS A 132 12.57 -12.07 -29.67
C LYS A 132 13.19 -10.86 -30.38
N SER A 133 13.38 -9.77 -29.66
CA SER A 133 14.01 -8.52 -30.18
C SER A 133 15.55 -8.58 -30.12
N LYS A 134 16.11 -9.73 -29.75
CA LYS A 134 17.57 -9.98 -29.71
C LYS A 134 18.32 -9.11 -28.70
N VAL A 135 17.66 -8.66 -27.63
CA VAL A 135 18.33 -7.95 -26.52
C VAL A 135 19.15 -8.97 -25.73
N LYS A 136 20.43 -8.67 -25.53
CA LYS A 136 21.35 -9.54 -24.77
C LYS A 136 20.83 -9.78 -23.36
N GLU A 137 20.93 -11.01 -22.88
CA GLU A 137 20.40 -11.41 -21.57
C GLU A 137 20.92 -10.52 -20.43
N ASN A 138 22.23 -10.22 -20.46
CA ASN A 138 22.83 -9.37 -19.40
C ASN A 138 22.41 -7.90 -19.48
N GLU A 139 21.76 -7.48 -20.56
CA GLU A 139 21.25 -6.10 -20.73
C GLU A 139 19.75 -5.96 -20.44
N ARG A 140 19.02 -7.07 -20.32
CA ARG A 140 17.54 -7.03 -20.18
C ARG A 140 17.07 -6.27 -18.97
N ASN A 141 17.74 -6.41 -17.84
CA ASN A 141 17.36 -5.66 -16.63
C ASN A 141 17.52 -4.15 -16.83
N ASN A 142 18.58 -3.74 -17.53
CA ASN A 142 18.81 -2.32 -17.85
C ASN A 142 17.71 -1.79 -18.78
N VAL A 143 17.33 -2.57 -19.79
CA VAL A 143 16.25 -2.20 -20.73
C VAL A 143 14.93 -2.05 -19.94
N ILE A 144 14.61 -3.01 -19.08
CA ILE A 144 13.36 -2.97 -18.29
C ILE A 144 13.35 -1.75 -17.35
N ARG A 145 14.50 -1.39 -16.75
CA ARG A 145 14.61 -0.18 -15.93
C ARG A 145 14.31 1.09 -16.74
N GLU A 146 14.76 1.14 -18.00
CA GLU A 146 14.41 2.27 -18.87
C GLU A 146 12.93 2.28 -19.20
N LEU A 147 12.35 1.12 -19.51
CA LEU A 147 10.90 1.00 -19.82
C LEU A 147 10.04 1.43 -18.62
N ASP A 148 10.50 1.19 -17.39
CA ASP A 148 9.79 1.58 -16.17
C ASP A 148 9.62 3.11 -16.07
N LYS A 149 10.44 3.86 -16.80
CA LYS A 149 10.38 5.33 -16.81
C LYS A 149 9.35 5.89 -17.80
N LEU A 150 8.69 5.03 -18.61
CA LEU A 150 7.75 5.48 -19.66
C LEU A 150 6.61 6.38 -19.15
N ASN A 151 6.27 6.29 -17.86
CA ASN A 151 5.24 7.12 -17.25
C ASN A 151 5.80 8.37 -16.55
N LYS A 152 7.13 8.57 -16.59
CA LYS A 152 7.82 9.63 -15.85
C LYS A 152 8.54 10.62 -16.76
N ILE A 153 9.10 10.14 -17.87
CA ILE A 153 9.87 10.96 -18.81
C ILE A 153 9.36 10.74 -20.24
N PRO A 154 9.63 11.69 -21.17
CA PRO A 154 9.13 11.58 -22.54
C PRO A 154 9.61 10.31 -23.25
N GLU A 155 8.72 9.73 -24.07
CA GLU A 155 8.98 8.52 -24.84
C GLU A 155 10.24 8.63 -25.71
N ASN A 156 10.44 9.77 -26.37
CA ASN A 156 11.61 10.00 -27.24
C ASN A 156 12.92 9.88 -26.47
N GLU A 157 12.93 10.32 -25.20
CA GLU A 157 14.09 10.20 -24.33
C GLU A 157 14.36 8.73 -23.96
N ILE A 158 13.29 7.96 -23.68
CA ILE A 158 13.40 6.52 -23.42
C ILE A 158 13.99 5.81 -24.65
N LYS A 159 13.48 6.11 -25.84
CA LYS A 159 13.99 5.54 -27.09
C LYS A 159 15.47 5.83 -27.29
N ARG A 160 15.91 7.08 -27.02
CA ARG A 160 17.33 7.46 -27.09
C ARG A 160 18.18 6.64 -26.13
N ASN A 161 17.70 6.47 -24.89
CA ASN A 161 18.41 5.71 -23.85
C ASN A 161 18.50 4.23 -24.20
N LEU A 162 17.54 3.71 -24.96
CA LEU A 162 17.50 2.29 -25.37
C LEU A 162 18.40 1.99 -26.57
N LYS A 163 18.85 3.00 -27.33
CA LYS A 163 19.69 2.80 -28.53
C LYS A 163 20.96 2.02 -28.24
N LYS A 164 21.62 2.26 -27.11
CA LYS A 164 22.85 1.56 -26.72
C LYS A 164 22.66 0.05 -26.56
N TYR A 165 21.41 -0.38 -26.34
CA TYR A 165 21.03 -1.79 -26.22
C TYR A 165 20.40 -2.31 -27.54
N LYS A 166 20.32 -1.48 -28.56
CA LYS A 166 19.61 -1.78 -29.83
C LYS A 166 18.15 -2.18 -29.57
N ALA A 167 17.52 -1.51 -28.59
CA ALA A 167 16.20 -1.87 -28.08
C ALA A 167 15.15 -0.74 -28.23
N GLU A 168 15.43 0.28 -29.03
CA GLU A 168 14.53 1.42 -29.21
C GLU A 168 13.16 1.03 -29.78
N ASN A 169 13.10 -0.06 -30.55
CA ASN A 169 11.84 -0.54 -31.15
C ASN A 169 10.91 -1.23 -30.14
N ILE A 170 11.42 -1.58 -28.97
CA ILE A 170 10.62 -2.28 -27.94
C ILE A 170 9.43 -1.41 -27.50
N VAL A 171 9.61 -0.09 -27.41
CA VAL A 171 8.54 0.82 -27.02
C VAL A 171 7.34 0.68 -27.95
N ASP A 172 7.59 0.62 -29.27
CA ASP A 172 6.52 0.47 -30.27
C ASP A 172 5.88 -0.90 -30.20
N VAL A 173 6.68 -1.96 -29.98
CA VAL A 173 6.16 -3.32 -29.80
C VAL A 173 5.19 -3.37 -28.61
N LEU A 174 5.53 -2.72 -27.50
CA LEU A 174 4.70 -2.72 -26.28
C LEU A 174 3.39 -1.95 -26.46
N LYS A 175 3.23 -1.17 -27.53
CA LYS A 175 2.00 -0.46 -27.86
C LYS A 175 1.03 -1.29 -28.71
N SER A 176 1.42 -2.51 -29.08
CA SER A 176 0.59 -3.41 -29.88
C SER A 176 -0.71 -3.76 -29.14
N LYS A 177 -1.73 -4.17 -29.91
CA LYS A 177 -2.99 -4.66 -29.34
C LYS A 177 -2.74 -5.92 -28.52
N GLU A 178 -3.58 -6.19 -27.54
CA GLU A 178 -3.44 -7.33 -26.65
C GLU A 178 -3.30 -8.66 -27.42
N SER A 179 -4.03 -8.82 -28.52
CA SER A 179 -3.98 -10.03 -29.35
C SER A 179 -2.57 -10.35 -29.89
N PHE A 180 -1.74 -9.32 -30.09
CA PHE A 180 -0.35 -9.52 -30.54
C PHE A 180 0.45 -10.35 -29.52
N PHE A 181 0.16 -10.19 -28.23
CA PHE A 181 0.93 -10.82 -27.16
C PHE A 181 0.56 -12.29 -26.94
N GLU A 182 -0.56 -12.75 -27.52
CA GLU A 182 -1.01 -14.14 -27.42
C GLU A 182 -0.02 -15.13 -28.03
N GLN A 183 0.85 -14.67 -28.92
CA GLN A 183 1.91 -15.50 -29.52
C GLN A 183 2.99 -15.93 -28.55
N PHE A 184 3.11 -15.24 -27.41
CA PHE A 184 4.14 -15.51 -26.40
C PHE A 184 3.61 -16.51 -25.37
N SER A 185 4.45 -17.49 -24.99
CA SER A 185 4.01 -18.58 -24.10
C SER A 185 3.61 -18.05 -22.71
N SER A 186 4.28 -17.03 -22.22
CA SER A 186 3.99 -16.46 -20.89
C SER A 186 2.69 -15.66 -20.84
N TYR A 187 2.09 -15.30 -21.99
CA TYR A 187 0.81 -14.61 -22.00
C TYR A 187 -0.31 -15.46 -21.38
N LYS A 188 -0.18 -16.78 -21.42
CA LYS A 188 -1.16 -17.67 -20.78
C LYS A 188 -1.31 -17.43 -19.29
N GLU A 189 -0.23 -16.99 -18.60
CA GLU A 189 -0.29 -16.67 -17.16
C GLU A 189 -1.14 -15.40 -16.92
N ILE A 190 -1.05 -14.43 -17.83
CA ILE A 190 -1.89 -13.22 -17.78
C ILE A 190 -3.36 -13.60 -17.98
N LYS A 191 -3.64 -14.45 -18.98
CA LYS A 191 -5.00 -14.92 -19.26
C LYS A 191 -5.57 -15.68 -18.06
N GLU A 192 -4.77 -16.56 -17.47
CA GLU A 192 -5.16 -17.34 -16.30
C GLU A 192 -5.51 -16.40 -15.12
N LEU A 193 -4.67 -15.40 -14.86
CA LEU A 193 -4.94 -14.42 -13.80
C LEU A 193 -6.25 -13.67 -14.08
N LYS A 194 -6.47 -13.23 -15.33
CA LYS A 194 -7.73 -12.56 -15.72
C LYS A 194 -8.95 -13.44 -15.44
N ASP A 195 -8.86 -14.73 -15.75
CA ASP A 195 -9.97 -15.67 -15.56
C ASP A 195 -10.29 -15.86 -14.07
N TYR A 196 -9.26 -16.01 -13.20
CA TYR A 196 -9.49 -16.08 -11.75
C TYR A 196 -10.06 -14.77 -11.19
N CYS A 197 -9.58 -13.62 -11.69
CA CYS A 197 -10.12 -12.32 -11.30
C CYS A 197 -11.62 -12.21 -11.62
N LYS A 198 -12.07 -12.77 -12.76
CA LYS A 198 -13.50 -12.78 -13.11
C LYS A 198 -14.34 -13.52 -12.07
N TYR A 199 -13.83 -14.61 -11.48
CA TYR A 199 -14.56 -15.32 -10.42
C TYR A 199 -14.80 -14.46 -9.19
N TYR A 200 -13.93 -13.49 -8.94
CA TYR A 200 -14.07 -12.50 -7.86
C TYR A 200 -14.84 -11.24 -8.29
N GLY A 201 -15.30 -11.19 -9.55
CA GLY A 201 -15.96 -10.01 -10.09
C GLY A 201 -15.01 -8.83 -10.29
N ILE A 202 -13.74 -9.11 -10.58
CA ILE A 202 -12.70 -8.07 -10.75
C ILE A 202 -12.34 -7.94 -12.21
N GLU A 203 -12.37 -6.71 -12.74
CA GLU A 203 -11.83 -6.40 -14.06
C GLU A 203 -10.37 -5.97 -13.91
N VAL A 204 -9.49 -6.63 -14.64
CA VAL A 204 -8.07 -6.25 -14.71
C VAL A 204 -7.70 -5.98 -16.17
N ARG A 205 -6.81 -5.01 -16.38
CA ARG A 205 -6.38 -4.60 -17.73
C ARG A 205 -4.92 -4.96 -17.95
N PHE A 206 -4.65 -5.61 -19.07
CA PHE A 206 -3.29 -5.91 -19.49
C PHE A 206 -2.61 -4.61 -19.93
N LEU A 207 -1.42 -4.34 -19.41
CA LEU A 207 -0.63 -3.16 -19.76
C LEU A 207 0.81 -3.58 -20.07
N PRO A 208 1.13 -3.82 -21.36
CA PRO A 208 2.46 -4.31 -21.74
C PRO A 208 3.62 -3.39 -21.30
N THR A 209 3.35 -2.10 -21.15
CA THR A 209 4.36 -1.12 -20.71
C THR A 209 4.56 -1.10 -19.20
N LEU A 210 3.80 -1.90 -18.46
CA LEU A 210 3.98 -2.01 -17.00
C LEU A 210 5.25 -2.83 -16.75
N ALA A 211 6.34 -2.13 -16.56
CA ALA A 211 7.66 -2.71 -16.35
C ALA A 211 8.21 -2.22 -15.01
N ARG A 212 8.23 -3.09 -14.01
CA ARG A 212 8.81 -2.74 -12.71
C ARG A 212 10.31 -3.07 -12.72
N GLY A 213 11.11 -2.10 -12.31
CA GLY A 213 12.57 -2.20 -12.36
C GLY A 213 13.21 -3.07 -11.28
N LEU A 214 12.45 -3.50 -10.28
CA LEU A 214 13.00 -4.28 -9.18
C LEU A 214 13.35 -5.70 -9.62
N SER A 215 14.53 -6.15 -9.26
CA SER A 215 15.10 -7.41 -9.72
C SER A 215 14.39 -8.67 -9.18
N TYR A 216 13.69 -8.53 -8.06
CA TYR A 216 13.02 -9.66 -7.44
C TYR A 216 11.63 -9.97 -8.02
N TYR A 217 11.10 -9.12 -8.89
CA TYR A 217 9.85 -9.43 -9.60
C TYR A 217 10.15 -10.42 -10.73
N ASN A 218 9.47 -11.54 -10.73
CA ASN A 218 9.78 -12.61 -11.69
C ASN A 218 8.58 -13.20 -12.44
N LEU A 219 7.36 -12.90 -12.01
CA LEU A 219 6.13 -13.42 -12.65
C LEU A 219 5.17 -12.25 -12.93
N ASN A 220 3.92 -12.40 -12.53
CA ASN A 220 2.93 -11.34 -12.70
C ASN A 220 3.25 -10.13 -11.83
N VAL A 221 3.03 -8.96 -12.38
CA VAL A 221 3.13 -7.67 -11.67
C VAL A 221 1.80 -6.94 -11.86
N PHE A 222 1.39 -6.21 -10.83
CA PHE A 222 0.18 -5.40 -10.91
C PHE A 222 0.42 -4.01 -10.40
N GLU A 223 -0.34 -3.09 -10.93
CA GLU A 223 -0.29 -1.69 -10.54
C GLU A 223 -1.73 -1.17 -10.49
N LEU A 224 -2.06 -0.51 -9.39
CA LEU A 224 -3.35 0.14 -9.25
C LEU A 224 -3.17 1.63 -9.54
N LYS A 225 -4.02 2.14 -10.41
CA LYS A 225 -4.00 3.57 -10.76
C LYS A 225 -5.31 4.20 -10.34
N THR A 226 -5.22 5.28 -9.57
CA THR A 226 -6.35 6.16 -9.29
C THR A 226 -6.19 7.41 -10.15
N LYS A 227 -7.18 8.30 -10.13
CA LYS A 227 -7.06 9.59 -10.84
C LYS A 227 -5.92 10.46 -10.30
N ALA A 228 -5.55 10.25 -9.04
CA ALA A 228 -4.59 11.10 -8.33
C ALA A 228 -3.22 10.44 -8.09
N ILE A 229 -3.18 9.14 -7.81
CA ILE A 229 -1.95 8.45 -7.35
C ILE A 229 -1.83 7.08 -8.02
N LYS A 230 -0.59 6.65 -8.29
CA LYS A 230 -0.25 5.30 -8.77
C LYS A 230 0.24 4.48 -7.57
N GLU A 231 -0.35 3.31 -7.35
CA GLU A 231 0.09 2.34 -6.33
C GLU A 231 0.50 1.04 -7.00
N THR A 232 1.52 0.38 -6.48
CA THR A 232 2.10 -0.80 -7.10
C THR A 232 2.13 -1.98 -6.17
N UNK A 233 1.82 -3.05 -6.64
CA UNK A 233 1.84 -4.28 -5.92
C UNK A 233 2.65 -5.26 -6.74
N UNK A 234 3.26 -5.93 -6.15
CA UNK A 234 4.13 -6.76 -6.89
C UNK A 234 4.19 -8.16 -6.36
N UNK A 235 4.57 -8.98 -7.15
CA UNK A 235 4.76 -10.38 -6.79
C UNK A 235 6.23 -10.58 -6.58
N UNK A 236 6.45 -11.04 -5.60
CA UNK A 236 7.82 -11.25 -5.21
C UNK A 236 8.17 -12.69 -5.09
N MET A 237 9.43 -12.98 -5.16
CA MET A 237 9.93 -14.31 -4.76
C MET A 237 10.73 -14.18 -3.46
N PHE A 238 10.48 -15.09 -2.51
CA PHE A 238 10.95 -14.97 -1.14
C PHE A 238 11.77 -16.22 -0.79
N ASN A 239 13.12 -16.10 -0.76
CA ASN A 239 14.02 -17.23 -0.51
C ASN A 239 13.71 -18.45 -1.42
N GLY A 240 13.46 -18.18 -2.72
CA GLY A 240 13.11 -19.22 -3.68
C GLY A 240 11.65 -19.67 -3.62
N ILE A 241 10.87 -19.13 -2.70
CA ILE A 241 9.44 -19.46 -2.57
C ILE A 241 8.61 -18.35 -3.23
N GLN A 242 7.66 -18.74 -4.07
CA GLN A 242 6.79 -17.78 -4.75
C GLN A 242 5.92 -17.05 -3.73
N ALA A 243 5.83 -15.75 -3.87
CA ALA A 243 4.99 -14.91 -3.01
C ALA A 243 4.30 -13.84 -3.83
N THR A 244 3.15 -13.39 -3.35
CA THR A 244 2.42 -12.27 -3.92
C THR A 244 1.95 -11.37 -2.80
N GLY A 245 1.85 -10.08 -3.06
CA GLY A 245 1.42 -9.15 -2.03
C GLY A 245 1.14 -7.77 -2.59
N PHE A 246 0.72 -6.91 -1.68
CA PHE A 246 0.36 -5.54 -1.98
C PHE A 246 0.77 -4.67 -0.79
N GLY A 247 1.28 -3.49 -1.06
CA GLY A 247 1.61 -2.53 -0.02
C GLY A 247 1.15 -1.13 -0.40
N THR A 248 0.66 -0.39 0.58
CA THR A 248 0.27 1.00 0.38
C THR A 248 0.52 1.82 1.65
N GLY A 249 0.49 3.14 1.50
CA GLY A 249 0.59 4.06 2.63
C GLY A 249 -0.78 4.44 3.14
N LEU A 250 -0.97 4.36 4.46
CA LEU A 250 -2.24 4.71 5.10
C LEU A 250 -2.62 6.17 4.84
N GLU A 251 -1.64 7.07 4.90
CA GLU A 251 -1.85 8.50 4.67
C GLU A 251 -2.35 8.77 3.24
N ARG A 252 -1.85 7.98 2.28
CA ARG A 252 -2.32 8.08 0.89
C ARG A 252 -3.77 7.60 0.75
N LEU A 253 -4.10 6.51 1.41
CA LEU A 253 -5.48 6.00 1.41
C LEU A 253 -6.43 7.02 2.04
N GLU A 254 -6.00 7.69 3.11
CA GLU A 254 -6.79 8.72 3.77
C GLU A 254 -7.08 9.89 2.82
N ILE A 255 -6.05 10.37 2.11
CA ILE A 255 -6.19 11.48 1.14
C ILE A 255 -7.15 11.12 0.00
N LEU A 256 -7.06 9.87 -0.49
CA LEU A 256 -7.87 9.39 -1.61
C LEU A 256 -9.31 9.03 -1.20
N SER A 257 -9.52 8.73 0.08
CA SER A 257 -10.80 8.25 0.57
C SER A 257 -11.90 9.31 0.43
N ASN A 258 -13.05 8.89 -0.10
CA ASN A 258 -14.24 9.74 -0.21
C ASN A 258 -15.22 9.46 0.92
N LEU A 259 -14.76 8.89 2.02
CA LEU A 259 -15.60 8.69 3.20
C LEU A 259 -15.82 10.01 3.90
N LYS A 260 -17.07 10.32 4.17
CA LYS A 260 -17.40 11.44 5.05
C LYS A 260 -17.10 10.97 6.47
N ASN A 261 -16.13 11.62 7.07
CA ASN A 261 -15.68 11.27 8.41
C ASN A 261 -16.78 11.55 9.42
N GLY A 262 -17.05 10.57 10.15
CA GLY A 262 -17.23 10.85 11.51
C GLY A 262 -18.48 10.26 12.10
N LYS A 263 -18.23 9.49 13.13
CA LYS A 263 -19.22 9.26 14.17
C LYS A 263 -19.60 10.64 14.71
N GLU A 264 -20.90 10.91 14.88
CA GLU A 264 -21.36 12.14 15.51
C GLU A 264 -20.64 12.34 16.85
N LYS A 265 -20.08 13.53 17.04
CA LYS A 265 -19.34 13.92 18.24
C LYS A 265 -20.25 14.78 19.12
N TYR A 266 -20.45 14.33 20.34
CA TYR A 266 -21.27 14.99 21.35
C TYR A 266 -20.37 15.60 22.43
N LEU A 267 -20.64 16.84 22.80
CA LEU A 267 -20.05 17.48 23.97
C LEU A 267 -21.14 17.62 25.03
N VAL A 268 -20.97 16.95 26.17
CA VAL A 268 -21.92 17.05 27.28
C VAL A 268 -21.27 17.93 28.36
N ILE A 269 -21.96 18.99 28.71
CA ILE A 269 -21.44 20.06 29.57
C ILE A 269 -22.12 19.99 30.94
N SER A 270 -21.31 19.91 32.00
CA SER A 270 -21.83 19.90 33.36
C SER A 270 -22.07 21.32 33.85
N LEU A 271 -23.26 21.58 34.31
CA LEU A 271 -23.62 22.82 35.04
C LEU A 271 -23.82 22.45 36.53
N GLY A 272 -22.79 21.81 37.10
CA GLY A 272 -22.84 21.34 38.47
C GLY A 272 -23.61 20.05 38.70
N LYS A 273 -23.82 19.28 37.61
CA LYS A 273 -24.55 18.00 37.64
C LYS A 273 -23.70 16.87 37.10
N ASP A 274 -22.55 16.68 37.72
CA ASP A 274 -21.52 15.74 37.22
C ASP A 274 -22.03 14.30 37.12
N LYS A 275 -22.78 13.81 38.09
CA LYS A 275 -23.33 12.47 38.09
C LYS A 275 -24.24 12.25 36.86
N GLU A 276 -25.16 13.16 36.63
CA GLU A 276 -26.14 13.09 35.55
C GLU A 276 -25.42 13.19 34.19
N VAL A 277 -24.41 14.07 34.11
CA VAL A 277 -23.61 14.24 32.88
C VAL A 277 -22.86 12.94 32.56
N ILE A 278 -22.25 12.30 33.54
CA ILE A 278 -21.51 11.04 33.37
C ILE A 278 -22.50 9.96 32.88
N GLN A 279 -23.65 9.83 33.53
CA GLN A 279 -24.68 8.85 33.15
C GLN A 279 -25.18 9.07 31.73
N LEU A 280 -25.41 10.32 31.34
CA LEU A 280 -25.86 10.67 30.00
C LEU A 280 -24.74 10.34 28.97
N ALA A 281 -23.52 10.73 29.25
CA ALA A 281 -22.37 10.45 28.36
C ALA A 281 -22.23 8.94 28.13
N GLU A 282 -22.32 8.13 29.20
CA GLU A 282 -22.23 6.67 29.08
C GLU A 282 -23.38 6.10 28.25
N LYS A 283 -24.58 6.61 28.41
CA LYS A 283 -25.75 6.20 27.62
C LYS A 283 -25.55 6.48 26.13
N ILE A 284 -24.98 7.66 25.81
CA ILE A 284 -24.70 8.06 24.41
C ILE A 284 -23.56 7.22 23.84
N ARG A 285 -22.50 6.95 24.62
CA ARG A 285 -21.37 6.09 24.22
C ARG A 285 -21.84 4.67 23.89
N LYS A 286 -22.76 4.11 24.68
CA LYS A 286 -23.34 2.76 24.43
C LYS A 286 -24.09 2.68 23.10
N LYS A 287 -24.54 3.82 22.56
CA LYS A 287 -25.15 3.91 21.22
C LYS A 287 -24.11 4.09 20.11
N GLY A 288 -22.83 3.94 20.43
CA GLY A 288 -21.74 4.03 19.44
C GLY A 288 -21.35 5.45 19.03
N LYS A 289 -21.78 6.47 19.76
CA LYS A 289 -21.40 7.86 19.47
C LYS A 289 -20.13 8.24 20.21
N VAL A 290 -19.39 9.21 19.68
CA VAL A 290 -18.20 9.79 20.34
C VAL A 290 -18.70 10.87 21.31
N VAL A 291 -18.31 10.76 22.58
CA VAL A 291 -18.78 11.70 23.62
C VAL A 291 -17.60 12.18 24.47
N SER A 292 -17.51 13.50 24.61
CA SER A 292 -16.61 14.12 25.58
C SER A 292 -17.46 14.87 26.63
N ILE A 293 -16.97 14.89 27.86
CA ILE A 293 -17.58 15.65 28.94
C ILE A 293 -16.74 16.88 29.18
N TYR A 294 -17.41 18.01 29.39
CA TYR A 294 -16.76 19.29 29.64
C TYR A 294 -17.19 19.82 31.03
N TYR A 295 -16.21 19.97 31.90
CA TYR A 295 -16.41 20.47 33.28
C TYR A 295 -15.94 21.91 33.46
N GLY A 296 -15.55 22.56 32.35
CA GLY A 296 -15.08 23.95 32.41
C GLY A 296 -16.20 24.97 32.49
N LYS A 297 -15.84 26.24 32.35
CA LYS A 297 -16.81 27.33 32.39
C LYS A 297 -17.80 27.23 31.22
N PRO A 298 -19.11 27.24 31.49
CA PRO A 298 -20.12 27.11 30.40
C PRO A 298 -19.97 28.15 29.30
N SER A 299 -19.53 29.36 29.65
CA SER A 299 -19.30 30.43 28.67
C SER A 299 -18.21 30.11 27.64
N LYS A 300 -17.31 29.16 27.96
CA LYS A 300 -16.23 28.73 27.07
C LYS A 300 -16.59 27.43 26.33
N ALA A 301 -17.71 26.82 26.64
CA ALA A 301 -18.08 25.50 26.12
C ALA A 301 -18.27 25.49 24.62
N LEU A 302 -18.88 26.54 24.05
CA LEU A 302 -19.11 26.62 22.61
C LEU A 302 -17.80 26.81 21.83
N ASP A 303 -16.89 27.63 22.37
CA ASP A 303 -15.55 27.80 21.79
C ASP A 303 -14.82 26.45 21.76
N TYR A 304 -14.90 25.70 22.86
CA TYR A 304 -14.30 24.37 22.96
C TYR A 304 -14.94 23.42 21.92
N ALA A 305 -16.27 23.44 21.83
CA ALA A 305 -17.00 22.58 20.90
C ALA A 305 -16.58 22.87 19.45
N ASN A 306 -16.45 24.13 19.09
CA ASN A 306 -16.05 24.55 17.76
C ASN A 306 -14.59 24.16 17.46
N ALA A 307 -13.68 24.36 18.43
CA ALA A 307 -12.27 24.05 18.29
C ALA A 307 -12.01 22.56 18.00
N TYR A 308 -12.85 21.69 18.55
CA TYR A 308 -12.71 20.23 18.37
C TYR A 308 -13.80 19.61 17.49
N ASN A 309 -14.54 20.43 16.76
CA ASN A 309 -15.53 20.01 15.75
C ASN A 309 -16.60 19.07 16.32
N PHE A 310 -17.19 19.42 17.45
CA PHE A 310 -18.35 18.70 17.98
C PHE A 310 -19.60 19.02 17.18
N ASN A 311 -20.39 18.00 16.87
CA ASN A 311 -21.62 18.11 16.10
C ASN A 311 -22.80 18.52 16.98
N LYS A 312 -22.80 18.09 18.24
CA LYS A 312 -23.90 18.36 19.19
C LYS A 312 -23.33 18.74 20.56
N VAL A 313 -23.98 19.71 21.18
CA VAL A 313 -23.60 20.22 22.50
C VAL A 313 -24.83 20.09 23.40
N ILE A 314 -24.65 19.45 24.55
CA ILE A 314 -25.74 19.23 25.53
C ILE A 314 -25.31 19.81 26.87
N PHE A 315 -26.07 20.78 27.34
CA PHE A 315 -25.88 21.35 28.68
C PHE A 315 -26.75 20.58 29.67
N VAL A 316 -26.21 20.19 30.79
CA VAL A 316 -26.94 19.47 31.83
C VAL A 316 -26.87 20.24 33.12
N GLY A 317 -27.97 20.81 33.52
CA GLY A 317 -28.13 21.57 34.76
C GLY A 317 -29.48 21.24 35.43
N GLU A 318 -29.79 21.94 36.46
CA GLU A 318 -31.01 21.71 37.24
C GLU A 318 -32.29 21.95 36.44
N LYS A 319 -32.28 23.02 35.64
CA LYS A 319 -33.44 23.40 34.80
C LYS A 319 -33.68 22.36 33.68
N GLU A 320 -32.59 21.90 33.06
CA GLU A 320 -32.64 20.95 31.96
C GLU A 320 -33.13 19.57 32.40
N ILE A 321 -32.87 19.20 33.64
CA ILE A 321 -33.37 17.94 34.23
C ILE A 321 -34.86 18.01 34.45
N LYS A 322 -35.36 19.17 34.95
CA LYS A 322 -36.76 19.37 35.24
C LYS A 322 -37.62 19.47 33.97
N SER A 323 -37.04 19.95 32.86
CA SER A 323 -37.80 20.08 31.58
C SER A 323 -38.05 18.77 30.87
N LYS A 324 -37.47 17.64 31.35
CA LYS A 324 -37.63 16.30 30.79
C LYS A 324 -38.72 15.45 31.47
N LYS A 325 -39.54 16.01 32.34
CA LYS A 325 -40.69 15.31 32.96
C LYS A 325 -41.99 15.53 32.18
#